data_fb604f0fef22684ae66e91082a77322d
#
_entry.id   fb604f0fef22684ae66e91082a77322d
#
_cell.length_a   1.000
_cell.length_b   1.000
_cell.length_c   1.000
_cell.angle_alpha   90.00
_cell.angle_beta   90.00
_cell.angle_gamma   90.00
#
_symmetry.space_group_name_H-M   'P 1'
#
loop_
_entity.id
_entity.type
_entity.pdbx_description
1 polymer ?
#
loop_
_entity_poly.entity_id
_entity_poly.type
_entity_poly.pdbx_seq_one_letter_code
_entity_poly.pdbx_strand_id
1 'polypeptide(L)'
;MSVTDRTIVLAGATSASGLALARALANAGARVIATGRSADRLAPLREAGAEVETSDATSLESMTALSTRLGAVDAVIPLVGGWRGGGGLAGQSDDDFRALLPALDAVRATSRAFDAALRTSDAGRFAIVSSTAVGRPLAGGANYAAVKAASEAWARAVAQGFAKAARDAGEPLRAASLVFRAKALDPDALVPRVLSLWDADAADLNDQILPLD
;
A
#
# COMPACT_ATOMS: atom_id res chain seq x y z
N MET A 1 -11.89 -9.02 14.00
CA MET A 1 -12.14 -9.79 12.73
C MET A 1 -10.82 -10.40 12.31
N SER A 2 -10.81 -11.53 11.55
CA SER A 2 -9.56 -12.19 11.15
C SER A 2 -9.14 -11.78 9.73
N VAL A 3 -7.85 -11.93 9.41
CA VAL A 3 -7.31 -11.84 8.04
C VAL A 3 -7.70 -13.05 7.19
N THR A 4 -8.14 -14.14 7.83
CA THR A 4 -8.59 -15.37 7.17
C THR A 4 -9.72 -15.07 6.18
N ASP A 5 -9.67 -15.71 5.01
CA ASP A 5 -10.62 -15.57 3.90
C ASP A 5 -10.65 -14.16 3.25
N ARG A 6 -9.77 -13.23 3.64
CA ARG A 6 -9.66 -11.92 3.01
C ARG A 6 -8.89 -11.99 1.70
N THR A 7 -9.35 -11.26 0.69
CA THR A 7 -8.62 -11.08 -0.57
C THR A 7 -7.75 -9.82 -0.49
N ILE A 8 -6.43 -9.99 -0.54
CA ILE A 8 -5.44 -8.92 -0.31
C ILE A 8 -4.55 -8.77 -1.53
N VAL A 9 -4.51 -7.58 -2.10
CA VAL A 9 -3.63 -7.22 -3.22
C VAL A 9 -2.35 -6.56 -2.69
N LEU A 10 -1.21 -7.19 -2.93
CA LEU A 10 0.13 -6.63 -2.70
C LEU A 10 0.66 -6.09 -4.04
N ALA A 11 0.54 -4.79 -4.27
CA ALA A 11 0.88 -4.19 -5.55
C ALA A 11 2.36 -3.80 -5.62
N GLY A 12 3.12 -4.42 -6.55
CA GLY A 12 4.57 -4.24 -6.65
C GLY A 12 5.36 -4.99 -5.57
N ALA A 13 4.97 -6.22 -5.26
CA ALA A 13 5.39 -6.99 -4.09
C ALA A 13 6.76 -7.69 -4.20
N THR A 14 7.58 -7.41 -5.21
CA THR A 14 8.83 -8.16 -5.49
C THR A 14 10.03 -7.81 -4.60
N SER A 15 9.81 -7.10 -3.50
CA SER A 15 10.81 -6.80 -2.46
C SER A 15 10.81 -7.86 -1.36
N ALA A 16 11.85 -7.84 -0.49
CA ALA A 16 11.91 -8.72 0.69
C ALA A 16 10.67 -8.55 1.60
N SER A 17 10.24 -7.29 1.83
CA SER A 17 9.04 -7.02 2.62
C SER A 17 7.76 -7.53 1.95
N GLY A 18 7.66 -7.45 0.62
CA GLY A 18 6.53 -8.01 -0.12
C GLY A 18 6.47 -9.54 -0.03
N LEU A 19 7.63 -10.21 -0.11
CA LEU A 19 7.72 -11.66 0.04
C LEU A 19 7.35 -12.11 1.47
N ALA A 20 7.85 -11.41 2.48
CA ALA A 20 7.51 -11.70 3.88
C ALA A 20 6.02 -11.53 4.16
N LEU A 21 5.42 -10.43 3.67
CA LEU A 21 3.98 -10.19 3.77
C LEU A 21 3.16 -11.27 3.05
N ALA A 22 3.52 -11.61 1.80
CA ALA A 22 2.81 -12.61 1.03
C ALA A 22 2.76 -13.95 1.77
N ARG A 23 3.92 -14.39 2.28
CA ARG A 23 4.03 -15.64 3.06
C ARG A 23 3.19 -15.59 4.34
N ALA A 24 3.30 -14.51 5.11
CA ALA A 24 2.61 -14.41 6.39
C ALA A 24 1.09 -14.35 6.22
N LEU A 25 0.60 -13.59 5.24
CA LEU A 25 -0.82 -13.47 4.93
C LEU A 25 -1.39 -14.79 4.40
N ALA A 26 -0.70 -15.48 3.49
CA ALA A 26 -1.12 -16.78 2.98
C ALA A 26 -1.16 -17.82 4.11
N ASN A 27 -0.16 -17.86 4.98
CA ASN A 27 -0.14 -18.75 6.15
C ASN A 27 -1.27 -18.44 7.16
N ALA A 28 -1.73 -17.20 7.22
CA ALA A 28 -2.86 -16.78 8.04
C ALA A 28 -4.24 -17.03 7.37
N GLY A 29 -4.26 -17.66 6.20
CA GLY A 29 -5.48 -18.06 5.48
C GLY A 29 -6.07 -16.98 4.58
N ALA A 30 -5.31 -15.93 4.25
CA ALA A 30 -5.75 -14.93 3.27
C ALA A 30 -5.51 -15.41 1.84
N ARG A 31 -6.37 -14.99 0.91
CA ARG A 31 -6.12 -15.06 -0.52
C ARG A 31 -5.22 -13.87 -0.92
N VAL A 32 -3.97 -14.12 -1.22
CA VAL A 32 -2.98 -13.07 -1.54
C VAL A 32 -2.79 -12.98 -3.04
N ILE A 33 -2.98 -11.80 -3.60
CA ILE A 33 -2.69 -11.47 -5.01
C ILE A 33 -1.45 -10.58 -5.04
N ALA A 34 -0.32 -11.11 -5.48
CA ALA A 34 0.93 -10.36 -5.56
C ALA A 34 1.23 -9.92 -7.00
N THR A 35 1.48 -8.62 -7.20
CA THR A 35 1.79 -8.10 -8.54
C THR A 35 3.24 -7.64 -8.68
N GLY A 36 3.72 -7.67 -9.91
CA GLY A 36 5.03 -7.16 -10.31
C GLY A 36 5.17 -7.14 -11.83
N ARG A 37 6.16 -6.44 -12.36
CA ARG A 37 6.39 -6.29 -13.79
C ARG A 37 7.17 -7.44 -14.43
N SER A 38 7.79 -8.31 -13.65
CA SER A 38 8.62 -9.42 -14.12
C SER A 38 8.09 -10.73 -13.56
N ALA A 39 7.74 -11.67 -14.44
CA ALA A 39 7.27 -12.99 -14.06
C ALA A 39 8.33 -13.77 -13.23
N ASP A 40 9.61 -13.65 -13.57
CA ASP A 40 10.69 -14.31 -12.85
C ASP A 40 10.80 -13.81 -11.40
N ARG A 41 10.63 -12.49 -11.19
CA ARG A 41 10.64 -11.91 -9.85
C ARG A 41 9.40 -12.22 -9.02
N LEU A 42 8.34 -12.72 -9.65
CA LEU A 42 7.12 -13.17 -8.98
C LEU A 42 7.18 -14.65 -8.55
N ALA A 43 8.12 -15.45 -9.07
CA ALA A 43 8.22 -16.87 -8.73
C ALA A 43 8.35 -17.12 -7.20
N PRO A 44 9.20 -16.42 -6.43
CA PRO A 44 9.27 -16.61 -4.98
C PRO A 44 7.97 -16.29 -4.23
N LEU A 45 7.16 -15.36 -4.75
CA LEU A 45 5.86 -15.01 -4.17
C LEU A 45 4.84 -16.13 -4.37
N ARG A 46 4.87 -16.80 -5.54
CA ARG A 46 4.05 -17.99 -5.79
C ARG A 46 4.43 -19.13 -4.85
N GLU A 47 5.73 -19.38 -4.65
CA GLU A 47 6.23 -20.37 -3.69
C GLU A 47 5.85 -20.04 -2.23
N ALA A 48 5.65 -18.76 -1.93
CA ALA A 48 5.16 -18.30 -0.63
C ALA A 48 3.63 -18.42 -0.46
N GLY A 49 2.92 -18.96 -1.46
CA GLY A 49 1.47 -19.19 -1.39
C GLY A 49 0.61 -18.09 -2.00
N ALA A 50 1.20 -17.09 -2.67
CA ALA A 50 0.41 -16.05 -3.33
C ALA A 50 0.02 -16.45 -4.77
N GLU A 51 -1.16 -16.03 -5.20
CA GLU A 51 -1.48 -15.90 -6.62
C GLU A 51 -0.66 -14.73 -7.19
N VAL A 52 -0.06 -14.90 -8.36
CA VAL A 52 0.82 -13.87 -8.92
C VAL A 52 0.30 -13.38 -10.26
N GLU A 53 0.36 -12.05 -10.44
CA GLU A 53 -0.11 -11.36 -11.64
C GLU A 53 0.97 -10.42 -12.19
N THR A 54 1.36 -10.61 -13.46
CA THR A 54 2.24 -9.66 -14.14
C THR A 54 1.44 -8.40 -14.46
N SER A 55 1.69 -7.33 -13.69
CA SER A 55 0.95 -6.08 -13.78
C SER A 55 1.80 -4.92 -13.29
N ASP A 56 1.62 -3.74 -13.87
CA ASP A 56 2.29 -2.51 -13.44
C ASP A 56 1.42 -1.76 -12.43
N ALA A 57 1.85 -1.75 -11.19
CA ALA A 57 1.17 -1.05 -10.10
C ALA A 57 1.09 0.48 -10.29
N THR A 58 1.91 1.05 -11.16
CA THR A 58 1.90 2.50 -11.47
C THR A 58 0.90 2.87 -12.57
N SER A 59 0.38 1.88 -13.29
CA SER A 59 -0.60 2.08 -14.37
C SER A 59 -2.02 1.93 -13.84
N LEU A 60 -2.82 2.99 -13.97
CA LEU A 60 -4.25 2.93 -13.64
C LEU A 60 -4.98 1.90 -14.49
N GLU A 61 -4.66 1.82 -15.79
CA GLU A 61 -5.27 0.85 -16.71
C GLU A 61 -5.01 -0.59 -16.25
N SER A 62 -3.73 -0.93 -15.95
CA SER A 62 -3.35 -2.26 -15.46
C SER A 62 -4.06 -2.61 -14.15
N MET A 63 -4.12 -1.66 -13.21
CA MET A 63 -4.77 -1.86 -11.92
C MET A 63 -6.29 -1.96 -12.04
N THR A 64 -6.92 -1.20 -12.93
CA THR A 64 -8.35 -1.30 -13.21
C THR A 64 -8.71 -2.65 -13.84
N ALA A 65 -7.93 -3.12 -14.81
CA ALA A 65 -8.10 -4.45 -15.38
C ALA A 65 -7.98 -5.56 -14.34
N LEU A 66 -7.00 -5.43 -13.43
CA LEU A 66 -6.85 -6.38 -12.31
C LEU A 66 -8.05 -6.32 -11.36
N SER A 67 -8.48 -5.13 -10.93
CA SER A 67 -9.63 -4.94 -10.05
C SER A 67 -10.91 -5.55 -10.63
N THR A 68 -11.15 -5.34 -11.92
CA THR A 68 -12.32 -5.90 -12.62
C THR A 68 -12.29 -7.44 -12.63
N ARG A 69 -11.12 -8.06 -12.84
CA ARG A 69 -10.99 -9.53 -12.83
C ARG A 69 -11.16 -10.12 -11.44
N LEU A 70 -10.66 -9.45 -10.41
CA LEU A 70 -10.74 -9.95 -9.02
C LEU A 70 -12.14 -9.77 -8.43
N GLY A 71 -12.85 -8.71 -8.79
CA GLY A 71 -14.14 -8.36 -8.21
C GLY A 71 -14.00 -7.91 -6.75
N ALA A 72 -14.29 -8.80 -5.80
CA ALA A 72 -14.19 -8.48 -4.38
C ALA A 72 -12.74 -8.46 -3.90
N VAL A 73 -12.36 -7.38 -3.22
CA VAL A 73 -11.03 -7.19 -2.61
C VAL A 73 -11.20 -6.50 -1.26
N ASP A 74 -10.54 -7.04 -0.24
CA ASP A 74 -10.61 -6.52 1.14
C ASP A 74 -9.44 -5.62 1.49
N ALA A 75 -8.27 -5.80 0.85
CA ALA A 75 -7.17 -4.87 1.07
C ALA A 75 -6.30 -4.66 -0.17
N VAL A 76 -5.72 -3.48 -0.24
CA VAL A 76 -4.70 -3.11 -1.24
C VAL A 76 -3.54 -2.43 -0.55
N ILE A 77 -2.34 -2.98 -0.75
CA ILE A 77 -1.10 -2.48 -0.16
C ILE A 77 -0.08 -2.26 -1.28
N PRO A 78 0.08 -1.02 -1.78
CA PRO A 78 1.14 -0.70 -2.74
C PRO A 78 2.50 -0.70 -2.04
N LEU A 79 3.42 -1.52 -2.58
CA LEU A 79 4.77 -1.71 -2.07
C LEU A 79 5.86 -1.19 -3.04
N VAL A 80 5.44 -0.44 -4.06
CA VAL A 80 6.38 0.23 -4.97
C VAL A 80 7.10 1.34 -4.22
N GLY A 81 8.42 1.33 -4.31
CA GLY A 81 9.21 2.35 -3.65
C GLY A 81 10.71 2.08 -3.75
N GLY A 82 11.45 2.95 -3.17
CA GLY A 82 12.91 2.92 -3.08
C GLY A 82 13.38 4.18 -2.41
N TRP A 83 14.68 4.27 -2.19
CA TRP A 83 15.33 5.47 -1.67
C TRP A 83 16.34 6.01 -2.69
N ARG A 84 16.36 7.32 -2.84
CA ARG A 84 17.38 8.08 -3.55
C ARG A 84 17.66 9.33 -2.74
N GLY A 85 18.92 9.75 -2.72
CA GLY A 85 19.32 10.96 -2.03
C GLY A 85 20.84 11.02 -1.78
N GLY A 86 21.27 12.06 -1.09
CA GLY A 86 22.66 12.39 -0.80
C GLY A 86 22.98 13.82 -1.24
N GLY A 87 24.23 14.28 -1.01
CA GLY A 87 24.75 15.53 -1.53
C GLY A 87 24.09 16.83 -1.02
N GLY A 88 23.32 16.77 0.06
CA GLY A 88 22.57 17.93 0.56
C GLY A 88 21.45 18.35 -0.41
N LEU A 89 20.97 19.60 -0.29
CA LEU A 89 19.89 20.11 -1.16
C LEU A 89 20.38 20.28 -2.61
N ALA A 90 21.60 20.77 -2.80
CA ALA A 90 22.18 20.96 -4.13
C ALA A 90 22.45 19.63 -4.88
N GLY A 91 22.58 18.52 -4.15
CA GLY A 91 22.76 17.19 -4.71
C GLY A 91 21.45 16.47 -5.07
N GLN A 92 20.30 17.10 -4.91
CA GLN A 92 19.00 16.50 -5.29
C GLN A 92 18.80 16.63 -6.81
N SER A 93 18.98 15.54 -7.54
CA SER A 93 18.85 15.54 -8.99
C SER A 93 17.40 15.31 -9.44
N ASP A 94 17.05 15.82 -10.63
CA ASP A 94 15.77 15.56 -11.27
C ASP A 94 15.60 14.08 -11.63
N ASP A 95 16.68 13.38 -11.94
CA ASP A 95 16.63 11.95 -12.28
C ASP A 95 16.29 11.11 -11.05
N ASP A 96 16.86 11.46 -9.88
CA ASP A 96 16.47 10.82 -8.61
C ASP A 96 15.02 11.12 -8.26
N PHE A 97 14.56 12.34 -8.49
CA PHE A 97 13.15 12.68 -8.28
C PHE A 97 12.24 11.85 -9.18
N ARG A 98 12.52 11.77 -10.48
CA ARG A 98 11.76 10.93 -11.42
C ARG A 98 11.79 9.45 -11.05
N ALA A 99 12.91 8.93 -10.55
CA ALA A 99 13.03 7.55 -10.09
C ALA A 99 12.19 7.23 -8.84
N LEU A 100 11.84 8.25 -8.05
CA LEU A 100 10.99 8.12 -6.86
C LEU A 100 9.49 8.24 -7.16
N LEU A 101 9.10 8.95 -8.22
CA LEU A 101 7.69 9.18 -8.58
C LEU A 101 6.85 7.90 -8.73
N PRO A 102 7.36 6.75 -9.22
CA PRO A 102 6.61 5.51 -9.29
C PRO A 102 5.99 5.06 -7.96
N ALA A 103 6.56 5.47 -6.82
CA ALA A 103 5.96 5.19 -5.51
C ALA A 103 4.63 5.92 -5.32
N LEU A 104 4.55 7.19 -5.70
CA LEU A 104 3.32 7.98 -5.67
C LEU A 104 2.33 7.51 -6.74
N ASP A 105 2.81 7.21 -7.94
CA ASP A 105 1.95 6.72 -9.03
C ASP A 105 1.26 5.41 -8.67
N ALA A 106 1.96 4.49 -8.00
CA ALA A 106 1.37 3.24 -7.52
C ALA A 106 0.27 3.50 -6.47
N VAL A 107 0.49 4.41 -5.53
CA VAL A 107 -0.54 4.81 -4.54
C VAL A 107 -1.78 5.37 -5.25
N ARG A 108 -1.58 6.24 -6.25
CA ARG A 108 -2.66 6.86 -7.03
C ARG A 108 -3.41 5.86 -7.91
N ALA A 109 -2.69 5.01 -8.62
CA ALA A 109 -3.28 4.02 -9.52
C ALA A 109 -4.08 2.97 -8.76
N THR A 110 -3.48 2.39 -7.71
CA THR A 110 -4.13 1.33 -6.93
C THR A 110 -5.35 1.84 -6.17
N SER A 111 -5.25 2.98 -5.47
CA SER A 111 -6.40 3.52 -4.73
C SER A 111 -7.60 3.83 -5.63
N ARG A 112 -7.36 4.38 -6.83
CA ARG A 112 -8.42 4.70 -7.79
C ARG A 112 -9.04 3.45 -8.42
N ALA A 113 -8.21 2.46 -8.74
CA ALA A 113 -8.68 1.23 -9.37
C ALA A 113 -9.51 0.35 -8.43
N PHE A 114 -9.19 0.36 -7.14
CA PHE A 114 -9.83 -0.49 -6.14
C PHE A 114 -10.79 0.26 -5.21
N ASP A 115 -11.06 1.55 -5.42
CA ASP A 115 -11.94 2.37 -4.56
C ASP A 115 -13.30 1.71 -4.34
N ALA A 116 -13.97 1.30 -5.41
CA ALA A 116 -15.28 0.68 -5.33
C ALA A 116 -15.25 -0.67 -4.58
N ALA A 117 -14.26 -1.53 -4.88
CA ALA A 117 -14.11 -2.82 -4.23
C ALA A 117 -13.87 -2.68 -2.72
N LEU A 118 -12.98 -1.76 -2.32
CA LEU A 118 -12.69 -1.51 -0.91
C LEU A 118 -13.90 -0.94 -0.15
N ARG A 119 -14.68 -0.06 -0.77
CA ARG A 119 -15.88 0.52 -0.14
C ARG A 119 -17.02 -0.48 0.00
N THR A 120 -17.09 -1.48 -0.87
CA THR A 120 -18.10 -2.54 -0.81
C THR A 120 -17.69 -3.71 0.06
N SER A 121 -16.42 -3.83 0.44
CA SER A 121 -15.95 -4.82 1.41
C SER A 121 -16.51 -4.53 2.81
N ASP A 122 -16.82 -5.58 3.55
CA ASP A 122 -17.23 -5.46 4.95
C ASP A 122 -16.13 -4.91 5.86
N ALA A 123 -14.88 -4.98 5.43
CA ALA A 123 -13.72 -4.49 6.17
C ALA A 123 -12.58 -4.09 5.23
N GLY A 124 -12.83 -3.11 4.34
CA GLY A 124 -11.88 -2.64 3.34
C GLY A 124 -10.65 -1.96 3.97
N ARG A 125 -9.45 -2.23 3.46
CA ARG A 125 -8.19 -1.63 3.95
C ARG A 125 -7.33 -1.15 2.78
N PHE A 126 -6.97 0.12 2.79
CA PHE A 126 -5.94 0.69 1.92
C PHE A 126 -4.79 1.16 2.80
N ALA A 127 -3.64 0.51 2.71
CA ALA A 127 -2.50 0.83 3.57
C ALA A 127 -1.26 1.14 2.74
N ILE A 128 -0.61 2.27 2.99
CA ILE A 128 0.64 2.64 2.34
C ILE A 128 1.81 2.62 3.33
N VAL A 129 3.01 2.41 2.81
CA VAL A 129 4.25 2.57 3.59
C VAL A 129 4.89 3.90 3.27
N SER A 130 5.06 4.73 4.31
CA SER A 130 5.72 6.03 4.27
C SER A 130 6.98 6.03 5.14
N SER A 131 7.54 7.21 5.37
CA SER A 131 8.80 7.38 6.08
C SER A 131 8.72 8.44 7.16
N THR A 132 9.46 8.23 8.26
CA THR A 132 9.69 9.26 9.30
C THR A 132 10.34 10.53 8.71
N ALA A 133 10.96 10.44 7.53
CA ALA A 133 11.49 11.61 6.80
C ALA A 133 10.41 12.65 6.45
N VAL A 134 9.13 12.28 6.39
CA VAL A 134 8.02 13.25 6.17
C VAL A 134 7.89 14.21 7.35
N GLY A 135 8.04 13.72 8.58
CA GLY A 135 7.95 14.57 9.78
C GLY A 135 9.19 15.42 10.05
N ARG A 136 10.36 14.98 9.55
CA ARG A 136 11.65 15.69 9.70
C ARG A 136 12.49 15.50 8.44
N PRO A 137 12.19 16.21 7.35
CA PRO A 137 12.93 16.08 6.10
C PRO A 137 14.35 16.62 6.27
N LEU A 138 15.33 15.86 5.74
CA LEU A 138 16.71 16.27 5.66
C LEU A 138 17.02 16.76 4.24
N ALA A 139 17.94 17.72 4.10
CA ALA A 139 18.30 18.30 2.81
C ALA A 139 18.75 17.25 1.78
N GLY A 140 19.54 16.25 2.20
CA GLY A 140 19.98 15.15 1.31
C GLY A 140 18.90 14.12 0.97
N GLY A 141 17.69 14.22 1.53
CA GLY A 141 16.54 13.35 1.26
C GLY A 141 15.29 14.14 0.82
N ALA A 142 15.45 15.39 0.37
CA ALA A 142 14.33 16.27 0.07
C ALA A 142 13.40 15.69 -0.99
N ASN A 143 13.91 15.15 -2.10
CA ASN A 143 13.12 14.49 -3.14
C ASN A 143 12.31 13.31 -2.56
N TYR A 144 12.95 12.46 -1.78
CA TYR A 144 12.30 11.32 -1.15
C TYR A 144 11.20 11.75 -0.18
N ALA A 145 11.50 12.69 0.72
CA ALA A 145 10.53 13.21 1.68
C ALA A 145 9.32 13.87 0.99
N ALA A 146 9.55 14.62 -0.09
CA ALA A 146 8.48 15.25 -0.87
C ALA A 146 7.53 14.22 -1.50
N VAL A 147 8.07 13.15 -2.13
CA VAL A 147 7.26 12.09 -2.74
C VAL A 147 6.49 11.32 -1.66
N LYS A 148 7.11 11.03 -0.51
CA LYS A 148 6.43 10.37 0.62
C LYS A 148 5.34 11.25 1.23
N ALA A 149 5.58 12.55 1.40
CA ALA A 149 4.58 13.50 1.86
C ALA A 149 3.37 13.59 0.90
N ALA A 150 3.63 13.63 -0.40
CA ALA A 150 2.57 13.58 -1.40
C ALA A 150 1.76 12.28 -1.34
N SER A 151 2.43 11.13 -1.12
CA SER A 151 1.75 9.84 -0.95
C SER A 151 0.87 9.81 0.30
N GLU A 152 1.33 10.37 1.43
CA GLU A 152 0.52 10.50 2.66
C GLU A 152 -0.69 11.42 2.44
N ALA A 153 -0.50 12.58 1.80
CA ALA A 153 -1.60 13.49 1.49
C ALA A 153 -2.67 12.79 0.61
N TRP A 154 -2.24 11.96 -0.35
CA TRP A 154 -3.14 11.17 -1.18
C TRP A 154 -3.89 10.11 -0.36
N ALA A 155 -3.22 9.35 0.49
CA ALA A 155 -3.85 8.34 1.34
C ALA A 155 -4.89 8.95 2.30
N ARG A 156 -4.62 10.15 2.84
CA ARG A 156 -5.58 10.92 3.65
C ARG A 156 -6.79 11.37 2.85
N ALA A 157 -6.61 11.76 1.57
CA ALA A 157 -7.73 12.04 0.69
C ALA A 157 -8.58 10.79 0.40
N VAL A 158 -7.97 9.61 0.28
CA VAL A 158 -8.69 8.32 0.18
C VAL A 158 -9.51 8.07 1.46
N ALA A 159 -8.91 8.28 2.64
CA ALA A 159 -9.60 8.13 3.92
C ALA A 159 -10.83 9.03 4.03
N GLN A 160 -10.69 10.29 3.62
CA GLN A 160 -11.80 11.25 3.57
C GLN A 160 -12.90 10.79 2.59
N GLY A 161 -12.49 10.23 1.42
CA GLY A 161 -13.41 9.67 0.43
C GLY A 161 -14.24 8.51 0.99
N PHE A 162 -13.62 7.58 1.71
CA PHE A 162 -14.32 6.47 2.37
C PHE A 162 -15.32 6.96 3.42
N ALA A 163 -14.88 7.89 4.28
CA ALA A 163 -15.75 8.47 5.31
C ALA A 163 -16.92 9.26 4.71
N LYS A 164 -16.68 9.99 3.60
CA LYS A 164 -17.74 10.71 2.91
C LYS A 164 -18.77 9.74 2.30
N ALA A 165 -18.30 8.70 1.61
CA ALA A 165 -19.18 7.74 0.96
C ALA A 165 -20.07 7.00 1.97
N ALA A 166 -19.52 6.58 3.13
CA ALA A 166 -20.30 5.97 4.21
C ALA A 166 -21.37 6.92 4.76
N ARG A 167 -21.02 8.19 5.03
CA ARG A 167 -22.00 9.20 5.48
C ARG A 167 -23.11 9.47 4.45
N ASP A 168 -22.73 9.60 3.17
CA ASP A 168 -23.71 9.86 2.10
C ASP A 168 -24.70 8.71 1.93
N ALA A 169 -24.24 7.48 2.19
CA ALA A 169 -25.07 6.27 2.15
C ALA A 169 -25.86 6.03 3.45
N GLY A 170 -25.59 6.74 4.53
CA GLY A 170 -26.15 6.45 5.85
C GLY A 170 -25.65 5.14 6.47
N GLU A 171 -24.50 4.66 6.05
CA GLU A 171 -23.89 3.38 6.44
C GLU A 171 -22.72 3.58 7.41
N PRO A 172 -22.40 2.58 8.25
CA PRO A 172 -21.18 2.62 9.04
C PRO A 172 -19.94 2.61 8.16
N LEU A 173 -18.87 3.26 8.62
CA LEU A 173 -17.58 3.25 7.93
C LEU A 173 -16.94 1.86 8.03
N ARG A 174 -16.85 1.16 6.89
CA ARG A 174 -16.29 -0.20 6.79
C ARG A 174 -14.91 -0.23 6.12
N ALA A 175 -14.54 0.83 5.39
CA ALA A 175 -13.26 0.96 4.73
C ALA A 175 -12.35 1.96 5.44
N ALA A 176 -11.06 1.64 5.57
CA ALA A 176 -10.06 2.53 6.14
C ALA A 176 -8.87 2.69 5.21
N SER A 177 -8.37 3.92 5.09
CA SER A 177 -7.08 4.24 4.50
C SER A 177 -6.13 4.72 5.58
N LEU A 178 -4.93 4.14 5.64
CA LEU A 178 -3.95 4.40 6.69
C LEU A 178 -2.52 4.40 6.16
N VAL A 179 -1.63 4.95 6.96
CA VAL A 179 -0.21 5.10 6.64
C VAL A 179 0.63 4.38 7.68
N PHE A 180 1.45 3.43 7.27
CA PHE A 180 2.55 2.91 8.07
C PHE A 180 3.77 3.80 7.86
N ARG A 181 4.31 4.36 8.94
CA ARG A 181 5.48 5.25 8.89
C ARG A 181 6.68 4.58 9.54
N ALA A 182 7.77 4.36 8.77
CA ALA A 182 8.97 3.70 9.23
C ALA A 182 10.22 4.54 8.97
N LYS A 183 11.28 4.36 9.76
CA LYS A 183 12.62 4.88 9.45
C LYS A 183 13.26 4.06 8.33
N ALA A 184 13.14 2.75 8.42
CA ALA A 184 13.51 1.78 7.39
C ALA A 184 12.40 0.71 7.36
N LEU A 185 12.07 0.20 6.18
CA LEU A 185 11.04 -0.83 6.06
C LEU A 185 11.64 -2.17 6.48
N ASP A 186 11.27 -2.60 7.68
CA ASP A 186 11.60 -3.89 8.24
C ASP A 186 10.39 -4.84 8.10
N PRO A 187 10.55 -6.01 7.46
CA PRO A 187 9.49 -7.01 7.40
C PRO A 187 8.97 -7.44 8.76
N ASP A 188 9.84 -7.57 9.76
CA ASP A 188 9.47 -8.04 11.10
C ASP A 188 8.59 -7.03 11.85
N ALA A 189 8.76 -5.74 11.55
CA ALA A 189 7.87 -4.69 12.07
C ALA A 189 6.57 -4.56 11.24
N LEU A 190 6.64 -4.73 9.91
CA LEU A 190 5.50 -4.54 9.02
C LEU A 190 4.48 -5.68 9.11
N VAL A 191 4.94 -6.93 9.11
CA VAL A 191 4.06 -8.12 9.03
C VAL A 191 3.04 -8.17 10.16
N PRO A 192 3.39 -8.05 11.45
CA PRO A 192 2.42 -8.07 12.53
C PRO A 192 1.38 -6.93 12.41
N ARG A 193 1.80 -5.75 11.96
CA ARG A 193 0.91 -4.59 11.78
C ARG A 193 -0.11 -4.81 10.67
N VAL A 194 0.30 -5.44 9.56
CA VAL A 194 -0.63 -5.77 8.48
C VAL A 194 -1.59 -6.88 8.89
N LEU A 195 -1.12 -7.92 9.57
CA LEU A 195 -1.98 -9.00 10.07
C LEU A 195 -3.06 -8.49 11.04
N SER A 196 -2.75 -7.47 11.86
CA SER A 196 -3.68 -6.89 12.84
C SER A 196 -4.64 -5.85 12.28
N LEU A 197 -4.64 -5.56 10.97
CA LEU A 197 -5.52 -4.53 10.38
C LEU A 197 -7.01 -4.81 10.54
N TRP A 198 -7.39 -6.04 10.82
CA TRP A 198 -8.79 -6.45 11.03
C TRP A 198 -9.13 -6.68 12.50
N ASP A 199 -8.20 -6.39 13.43
CA ASP A 199 -8.46 -6.45 14.89
C ASP A 199 -9.14 -5.18 15.39
N ALA A 200 -9.14 -4.10 14.60
CA ALA A 200 -9.79 -2.84 14.89
C ALA A 200 -10.82 -2.46 13.82
N ASP A 201 -11.80 -1.67 14.20
CA ASP A 201 -12.81 -1.15 13.30
C ASP A 201 -12.22 -0.14 12.30
N ALA A 202 -12.87 -0.01 11.15
CA ALA A 202 -12.44 0.94 10.13
C ALA A 202 -12.45 2.39 10.65
N ALA A 203 -13.38 2.73 11.52
CA ALA A 203 -13.47 4.07 12.11
C ALA A 203 -12.24 4.44 12.96
N ASP A 204 -11.64 3.47 13.64
CA ASP A 204 -10.46 3.67 14.48
C ASP A 204 -9.17 3.75 13.66
N LEU A 205 -9.14 3.09 12.49
CA LEU A 205 -7.96 3.01 11.61
C LEU A 205 -7.92 4.09 10.54
N ASN A 206 -9.08 4.62 10.14
CA ASN A 206 -9.16 5.52 9.01
C ASN A 206 -8.45 6.86 9.29
N ASP A 207 -7.62 7.31 8.35
CA ASP A 207 -6.74 8.49 8.45
C ASP A 207 -5.65 8.39 9.53
N GLN A 208 -5.34 7.18 10.01
CA GLN A 208 -4.28 6.99 11.00
C GLN A 208 -2.90 6.91 10.36
N ILE A 209 -1.90 7.44 11.08
CA ILE A 209 -0.47 7.25 10.80
C ILE A 209 0.09 6.40 11.93
N LEU A 210 0.43 5.15 11.60
CA LEU A 210 0.89 4.15 12.56
C LEU A 210 2.42 3.97 12.44
N PRO A 211 3.18 4.10 13.52
CA PRO A 211 4.62 3.82 13.50
C PRO A 211 4.88 2.32 13.33
N LEU A 212 5.98 2.01 12.64
CA LEU A 212 6.55 0.66 12.48
C LEU A 212 7.86 0.51 13.26
N ASP A 213 7.99 1.14 14.41
CA ASP A 213 9.17 1.08 15.26
C ASP A 213 8.99 0.04 16.37
#